data_0d172d947bfdd5b0e35086bb60b19a8a
#
_entry.id   0d172d947bfdd5b0e35086bb60b19a8a
#
_cell.length_a   1.000
_cell.length_b   1.000
_cell.length_c   1.000
_cell.angle_alpha   90.00
_cell.angle_beta   90.00
_cell.angle_gamma   90.00
#
_symmetry.space_group_name_H-M   'P 1'
#
loop_
_entity.id
_entity.type
_entity.pdbx_description
1 polymer ?
#
loop_
_entity_poly.entity_id
_entity_poly.type
_entity_poly.pdbx_seq_one_letter_code
_entity_poly.pdbx_strand_id
1 'polypeptide(L)' 'MGIEDEVSSNSVKVYKAMKELAFLSEEKMGTAERITQSSKLPKTMVMNSLQELQTKGWARRKVREKAAGYYLVK' A
#
# COMPACT_ATOMS: atom_id res chain seq x y z
N MET A 1 15.39 -10.76 7.74
CA MET A 1 14.79 -10.70 6.40
C MET A 1 13.36 -10.24 6.51
N GLY A 2 13.14 -9.04 6.16
CA GLY A 2 11.82 -8.48 6.19
C GLY A 2 11.60 -7.61 4.97
N ILE A 3 10.47 -6.93 4.93
CA ILE A 3 10.12 -6.08 3.81
C ILE A 3 11.14 -4.97 3.60
N GLU A 4 11.78 -4.47 4.64
CA GLU A 4 12.75 -3.39 4.56
C GLU A 4 14.01 -3.79 3.78
N ASP A 5 14.25 -5.08 3.58
CA ASP A 5 15.36 -5.56 2.77
C ASP A 5 15.01 -5.64 1.28
N GLU A 6 13.71 -5.58 0.96
CA GLU A 6 13.24 -5.77 -0.42
C GLU A 6 12.74 -4.48 -1.05
N VAL A 7 12.33 -3.52 -0.25
CA VAL A 7 11.73 -2.28 -0.74
C VAL A 7 12.33 -1.07 -0.03
N SER A 8 12.07 0.12 -0.57
CA SER A 8 12.58 1.35 0.01
C SER A 8 11.91 1.65 1.36
N SER A 9 12.50 2.55 2.13
CA SER A 9 11.94 2.90 3.43
C SER A 9 10.57 3.56 3.33
N ASN A 10 10.30 4.28 2.25
CA ASN A 10 8.97 4.85 2.03
C ASN A 10 7.93 3.74 1.81
N SER A 11 8.31 2.70 1.07
CA SER A 11 7.43 1.55 0.86
C SER A 11 7.17 0.80 2.16
N VAL A 12 8.16 0.73 3.05
CA VAL A 12 7.97 0.13 4.37
C VAL A 12 6.95 0.92 5.16
N LYS A 13 7.01 2.25 5.10
CA LYS A 13 6.05 3.11 5.80
C LYS A 13 4.64 2.90 5.26
N VAL A 14 4.51 2.81 3.94
CA VAL A 14 3.22 2.55 3.29
C VAL A 14 2.69 1.17 3.69
N TYR A 15 3.56 0.17 3.70
CA TYR A 15 3.19 -1.19 4.10
C TYR A 15 2.64 -1.19 5.54
N LYS A 16 3.35 -0.53 6.45
CA LYS A 16 2.92 -0.47 7.85
C LYS A 16 1.58 0.27 7.99
N ALA A 17 1.40 1.36 7.23
CA ALA A 17 0.16 2.11 7.24
C ALA A 17 -1.01 1.24 6.76
N MET A 18 -0.81 0.50 5.69
CA MET A 18 -1.84 -0.41 5.17
C MET A 18 -2.17 -1.50 6.19
N LYS A 19 -1.16 -2.00 6.88
CA LYS A 19 -1.36 -3.02 7.90
C LYS A 19 -2.17 -2.48 9.08
N GLU A 20 -1.88 -1.26 9.51
CA GLU A 20 -2.64 -0.60 10.58
C GLU A 20 -4.09 -0.34 10.17
N LEU A 21 -4.31 0.00 8.91
CA LEU A 21 -5.65 0.22 8.38
C LEU A 21 -6.39 -1.07 8.07
N ALA A 22 -5.71 -2.21 8.25
CA ALA A 22 -6.26 -3.54 7.99
C ALA A 22 -6.64 -3.75 6.53
N PHE A 23 -5.92 -3.15 5.60
CA PHE A 23 -6.10 -3.39 4.17
C PHE A 23 -5.39 -4.70 3.79
N LEU A 24 -5.94 -5.80 4.27
CA LEU A 24 -5.28 -7.11 4.18
C LEU A 24 -5.96 -8.05 3.22
N SER A 25 -7.06 -7.64 2.61
CA SER A 25 -7.79 -8.48 1.66
C SER A 25 -8.54 -7.58 0.68
N GLU A 26 -9.00 -8.20 -0.39
CA GLU A 26 -9.78 -7.53 -1.42
C GLU A 26 -11.05 -6.89 -0.83
N GLU A 27 -11.65 -7.54 0.15
CA GLU A 27 -12.86 -7.03 0.80
C GLU A 27 -12.58 -5.82 1.68
N LYS A 28 -11.35 -5.69 2.16
CA LYS A 28 -10.95 -4.64 3.08
C LYS A 28 -9.96 -3.66 2.46
N MET A 29 -9.89 -3.63 1.14
CA MET A 29 -8.95 -2.73 0.47
C MET A 29 -9.32 -1.27 0.71
N GLY A 30 -8.31 -0.41 0.65
CA GLY A 30 -8.50 1.01 0.84
C GLY A 30 -7.86 1.82 -0.26
N THR A 31 -8.21 3.11 -0.29
CA THR A 31 -7.71 4.02 -1.31
C THR A 31 -6.31 4.54 -0.98
N ALA A 32 -5.61 5.04 -2.01
CA ALA A 32 -4.32 5.67 -1.81
C ALA A 32 -4.43 6.90 -0.90
N GLU A 33 -5.57 7.59 -0.93
CA GLU A 33 -5.78 8.74 -0.06
C GLU A 33 -5.76 8.37 1.41
N ARG A 34 -6.40 7.24 1.77
CA ARG A 34 -6.39 6.75 3.14
C ARG A 34 -4.97 6.39 3.57
N ILE A 35 -4.23 5.75 2.68
CA ILE A 35 -2.85 5.39 2.94
C ILE A 35 -1.99 6.64 3.11
N THR A 36 -2.22 7.65 2.26
CA THR A 36 -1.49 8.92 2.34
C THR A 36 -1.71 9.56 3.71
N GLN A 37 -2.94 9.61 4.18
CA GLN A 37 -3.26 10.19 5.48
C GLN A 37 -2.61 9.42 6.63
N SER A 38 -2.65 8.10 6.56
CA SER A 38 -2.10 7.26 7.63
C SER A 38 -0.58 7.26 7.65
N SER A 39 0.05 7.20 6.49
CA SER A 39 1.51 7.17 6.39
C SER A 39 2.17 8.53 6.56
N LYS A 40 1.39 9.59 6.39
CA LYS A 40 1.87 10.98 6.44
C LYS A 40 2.92 11.29 5.38
N LEU A 41 2.91 10.56 4.29
CA LEU A 41 3.80 10.80 3.15
C LEU A 41 3.06 11.56 2.06
N PRO A 42 3.77 12.32 1.22
CA PRO A 42 3.15 12.94 0.05
C PRO A 42 2.52 11.90 -0.86
N LYS A 43 1.42 12.25 -1.51
CA LYS A 43 0.71 11.32 -2.38
C LYS A 43 1.60 10.71 -3.45
N THR A 44 2.49 11.51 -4.04
CA THR A 44 3.42 11.01 -5.06
C THR A 44 4.28 9.88 -4.52
N MET A 45 4.79 10.04 -3.29
CA MET A 45 5.61 9.01 -2.68
C MET A 45 4.79 7.76 -2.35
N VAL A 46 3.54 7.97 -1.91
CA VAL A 46 2.64 6.84 -1.64
C VAL A 46 2.37 6.05 -2.91
N MET A 47 2.09 6.74 -4.02
CA MET A 47 1.83 6.08 -5.30
C MET A 47 3.05 5.30 -5.79
N ASN A 48 4.24 5.89 -5.69
CA ASN A 48 5.48 5.22 -6.09
C ASN A 48 5.74 4.00 -5.19
N SER A 49 5.48 4.14 -3.90
CA SER A 49 5.66 3.04 -2.96
C SER A 49 4.68 1.90 -3.21
N LEU A 50 3.43 2.24 -3.52
CA LEU A 50 2.43 1.25 -3.85
C LEU A 50 2.82 0.47 -5.11
N GLN A 51 3.37 1.17 -6.10
CA GLN A 51 3.84 0.51 -7.31
C GLN A 51 4.99 -0.45 -7.00
N GLU A 52 5.93 -0.04 -6.16
CA GLU A 52 7.03 -0.90 -5.76
C GLU A 52 6.52 -2.14 -5.02
N LEU A 53 5.60 -1.95 -4.08
CA LEU A 53 5.02 -3.06 -3.34
C LEU A 53 4.30 -4.04 -4.27
N GLN A 54 3.61 -3.55 -5.28
CA GLN A 54 2.96 -4.39 -6.27
C GLN A 54 3.98 -5.18 -7.09
N THR A 55 5.04 -4.50 -7.54
CA THR A 55 6.10 -5.12 -8.33
C THR A 55 6.79 -6.23 -7.55
N LYS A 56 6.98 -6.04 -6.26
CA LYS A 56 7.61 -7.03 -5.40
C LYS A 56 6.65 -8.11 -4.88
N GLY A 57 5.37 -7.98 -5.19
CA GLY A 57 4.39 -8.97 -4.79
C GLY A 57 3.90 -8.86 -3.35
N TRP A 58 4.08 -7.69 -2.73
CA TRP A 58 3.62 -7.45 -1.36
C TRP A 58 2.20 -6.89 -1.30
N ALA A 59 1.78 -6.20 -2.37
CA ALA A 59 0.46 -5.58 -2.42
C ALA A 59 -0.16 -5.77 -3.79
N ARG A 60 -1.48 -5.60 -3.85
CA ARG A 60 -2.21 -5.65 -5.10
C ARG A 60 -3.18 -4.48 -5.19
N ARG A 61 -3.52 -4.12 -6.42
CA ARG A 61 -4.47 -3.08 -6.72
C ARG A 61 -5.69 -3.70 -7.38
N LYS A 62 -6.88 -3.30 -6.93
CA LYS A 62 -8.13 -3.75 -7.53
C LYS A 62 -8.98 -2.53 -7.85
N VAL A 63 -9.53 -2.50 -9.04
CA VAL A 63 -10.46 -1.44 -9.45
C VAL A 63 -11.88 -1.96 -9.31
N ARG A 64 -12.72 -1.21 -8.59
CA ARG A 64 -14.15 -1.49 -8.47
C ARG A 64 -14.93 -0.25 -8.88
N GLU A 65 -15.83 -0.42 -9.81
CA GLU A 65 -16.71 0.65 -10.30
C GLU A 65 -15.92 1.92 -10.59
N LYS A 66 -15.89 2.86 -9.64
CA LYS A 66 -15.28 4.17 -9.84
C LYS A 66 -14.01 4.40 -9.03
N ALA A 67 -13.55 3.43 -8.30
CA ALA A 67 -12.42 3.62 -7.39
C ALA A 67 -11.45 2.46 -7.44
N ALA A 68 -10.17 2.78 -7.26
CA ALA A 68 -9.14 1.77 -7.12
C ALA A 68 -8.80 1.61 -5.64
N GLY A 69 -8.67 0.38 -5.21
CA GLY A 69 -8.26 0.08 -3.84
C GLY A 69 -6.96 -0.71 -3.85
N TYR A 70 -6.28 -0.69 -2.72
CA TYR A 70 -5.02 -1.42 -2.52
C TYR A 70 -5.13 -2.28 -1.29
N TYR A 71 -4.49 -3.44 -1.32
CA TYR A 71 -4.48 -4.33 -0.16
C TYR A 71 -3.19 -5.15 -0.16
N LEU A 72 -2.80 -5.58 1.03
CA LEU A 72 -1.60 -6.39 1.21
C LEU A 72 -1.91 -7.86 0.98
N VAL A 73 -0.98 -8.57 0.34
CA VAL A 73 -1.10 -10.01 0.09
C VAL A 73 -0.02 -10.80 0.84
N LYS A 74 0.87 -10.11 1.51
CA LYS A 74 1.91 -10.74 2.34
C LYS A 74 1.98 -10.11 3.71
#